data_c680ef31211b019232d05714957a87b7
#
_entry.id   c680ef31211b019232d05714957a87b7
#
_cell.length_a   1.000
_cell.length_b   1.000
_cell.length_c   1.000
_cell.angle_alpha   90.00
_cell.angle_beta   90.00
_cell.angle_gamma   90.00
#
_symmetry.space_group_name_H-M   'P 1'
#
loop_
_entity.id
_entity.type
_entity.pdbx_description
1 polymer ?
#
loop_
_entity_poly.entity_id
_entity_poly.type
_entity_poly.pdbx_seq_one_letter_code
_entity_poly.pdbx_strand_id
1 'polypeptide(L)' 'MFPRTAVEFAYPRGFITRRVNSSGDISWHKDRIFISQVFSFEDLGFEEMDEDFFRVYFRDIELGELDVPELRFRSVRALP' A
#
# COMPACT_ATOMS: atom_id res chain seq x y z
N MET A 1 8.71 9.44 23.24
CA MET A 1 8.21 9.34 22.67
C MET A 1 7.14 8.91 22.43
N PHE A 2 7.01 8.63 21.97
CA PHE A 2 6.07 8.48 21.78
C PHE A 2 5.28 7.71 21.38
N PRO A 3 4.95 7.33 21.83
CA PRO A 3 3.74 6.53 21.77
C PRO A 3 3.27 6.22 20.37
N ARG A 4 4.00 6.70 19.48
CA ARG A 4 3.74 6.40 18.09
C ARG A 4 3.78 4.91 17.84
N THR A 5 4.67 4.22 18.52
CA THR A 5 4.77 2.78 18.39
C THR A 5 3.49 2.09 18.83
N ALA A 6 2.85 2.63 19.82
CA ALA A 6 1.68 2.00 20.37
C ALA A 6 0.48 2.07 19.44
N VAL A 7 0.47 3.03 18.51
CA VAL A 7 -0.65 3.18 17.60
C VAL A 7 -0.33 2.67 16.21
N GLU A 8 0.84 2.12 16.04
CA GLU A 8 1.26 1.61 14.76
C GLU A 8 0.53 0.32 14.45
N PHE A 9 -0.05 0.24 13.26
CA PHE A 9 -0.76 -0.96 12.85
C PHE A 9 0.22 -1.99 12.33
N ALA A 10 0.06 -3.23 12.76
CA ALA A 10 0.92 -4.33 12.31
C ALA A 10 0.12 -5.19 11.33
N TYR A 11 0.62 -5.28 10.11
CA TYR A 11 -0.05 -6.09 9.10
C TYR A 11 0.17 -7.58 9.37
N PRO A 12 -0.79 -8.42 8.95
CA PRO A 12 -0.66 -9.85 9.16
C PRO A 12 0.57 -10.42 8.48
N ARG A 13 1.00 -11.58 8.94
CA ARG A 13 2.10 -12.28 8.35
C ARG A 13 1.79 -12.60 6.89
N GLY A 14 2.76 -12.42 6.02
CA GLY A 14 2.58 -12.66 4.62
C GLY A 14 2.29 -11.42 3.81
N PHE A 15 1.92 -10.33 4.49
CA PHE A 15 1.75 -9.06 3.80
C PHE A 15 3.11 -8.42 3.56
N ILE A 16 3.21 -7.75 2.41
CA ILE A 16 4.36 -6.90 2.14
C ILE A 16 3.96 -5.49 2.54
N THR A 17 4.86 -4.78 3.19
CA THR A 17 4.58 -3.43 3.64
C THR A 17 5.45 -2.46 2.86
N ARG A 18 4.83 -1.39 2.36
CA ARG A 18 5.54 -0.33 1.66
C ARG A 18 5.02 1.01 2.13
N ARG A 19 5.94 1.96 2.28
CA ARG A 19 5.56 3.31 2.69
C ARG A 19 5.35 4.18 1.47
N VAL A 20 4.28 4.97 1.50
CA VAL A 20 3.98 5.91 0.43
C VAL A 20 4.85 7.15 0.63
N ASN A 21 5.47 7.63 -0.44
CA ASN A 21 6.31 8.82 -0.35
C ASN A 21 5.47 10.09 -0.45
N SER A 22 6.14 11.24 -0.49
CA SER A 22 5.44 12.52 -0.49
C SER A 22 4.65 12.75 -1.78
N SER A 23 4.98 12.03 -2.83
CA SER A 23 4.27 12.17 -4.11
C SER A 23 3.10 11.21 -4.23
N GLY A 24 2.91 10.34 -3.24
CA GLY A 24 1.83 9.36 -3.31
C GLY A 24 2.24 8.07 -3.97
N ASP A 25 3.52 7.85 -4.18
CA ASP A 25 4.04 6.65 -4.83
C ASP A 25 4.61 5.68 -3.83
N ILE A 26 4.65 4.41 -4.22
CA ILE A 26 5.41 3.41 -3.48
C ILE A 26 6.56 2.95 -4.36
N SER A 27 7.60 2.46 -3.69
CA SER A 27 8.72 1.85 -4.39
C SER A 27 8.45 0.36 -4.49
N TRP A 28 8.47 -0.18 -5.70
CA TRP A 28 8.21 -1.58 -5.94
C TRP A 28 9.36 -2.13 -6.75
N HIS A 29 10.29 -2.78 -6.07
CA HIS A 29 11.53 -3.21 -6.67
C HIS A 29 12.24 -1.98 -7.25
N LYS A 30 12.42 -1.93 -8.56
CA LYS A 30 13.09 -0.79 -9.19
C LYS A 30 12.13 0.24 -9.73
N ASP A 31 10.85 0.01 -9.55
CA ASP A 31 9.83 0.86 -10.15
C ASP A 31 9.11 1.67 -9.10
N ARG A 32 8.34 2.64 -9.55
CA ARG A 32 7.47 3.42 -8.69
C ARG A 32 6.06 3.29 -9.20
N ILE A 33 5.13 3.11 -8.27
CA ILE A 33 3.73 2.95 -8.60
C ILE A 33 2.94 3.97 -7.80
N PHE A 34 2.17 4.79 -8.50
CA PHE A 34 1.36 5.80 -7.83
C PHE A 34 0.16 5.16 -7.15
N ILE A 35 -0.06 5.46 -5.89
CA ILE A 35 -1.21 4.99 -5.14
C ILE A 35 -2.17 6.15 -4.89
N SER A 36 -1.76 7.11 -4.07
CA SER A 36 -2.57 8.27 -3.75
C SER A 36 -1.79 9.15 -2.79
N GLN A 37 -1.87 10.45 -3.00
CA GLN A 37 -1.21 11.39 -2.09
C GLN A 37 -1.90 11.45 -0.73
N VAL A 38 -3.14 10.97 -0.67
CA VAL A 38 -3.86 10.93 0.59
C VAL A 38 -3.13 10.09 1.61
N PHE A 39 -2.42 9.06 1.16
CA PHE A 39 -1.72 8.14 2.05
C PHE A 39 -0.23 8.41 2.14
N SER A 40 0.20 9.61 1.77
CA SER A 40 1.62 9.95 1.87
C SER A 40 2.15 9.71 3.26
N PHE A 41 3.31 9.05 3.34
CA PHE A 41 4.00 8.71 4.59
C PHE A 41 3.29 7.68 5.43
N GLU A 42 2.28 7.02 4.88
CA GLU A 42 1.61 5.92 5.56
C GLU A 42 2.14 4.59 5.03
N ASP A 43 2.10 3.58 5.89
CA ASP A 43 2.49 2.24 5.50
C ASP A 43 1.29 1.47 5.00
N LEU A 44 1.38 0.96 3.79
CA LEU A 44 0.31 0.16 3.20
C LEU A 44 0.69 -1.30 3.19
N GLY A 45 -0.31 -2.16 3.29
CA GLY A 45 -0.11 -3.60 3.27
C GLY A 45 -0.54 -4.16 1.92
N PHE A 46 0.24 -5.13 1.45
CA PHE A 46 0.01 -5.74 0.15
C PHE A 46 -0.10 -7.24 0.34
N GLU A 47 -1.29 -7.76 0.11
CA GLU A 47 -1.56 -9.18 0.24
C GLU A 47 -1.46 -9.82 -1.14
N GLU A 48 -0.56 -10.79 -1.28
CA GLU A 48 -0.37 -11.47 -2.55
C GLU A 48 -1.58 -12.35 -2.84
N MET A 49 -2.29 -12.04 -3.91
CA MET A 49 -3.47 -12.79 -4.31
C MET A 49 -3.12 -13.77 -5.41
N ASP A 50 -2.20 -13.39 -6.28
CA ASP A 50 -1.77 -14.20 -7.40
C ASP A 50 -0.33 -13.79 -7.71
N GLU A 51 0.27 -14.46 -8.66
CA GLU A 51 1.68 -14.25 -8.97
C GLU A 51 2.05 -12.78 -9.12
N ASP A 52 1.23 -12.04 -9.85
CA ASP A 52 1.52 -10.63 -10.13
C ASP A 52 0.41 -9.72 -9.67
N PHE A 53 -0.37 -10.16 -8.72
CA PHE A 53 -1.54 -9.44 -8.27
C PHE A 53 -1.54 -9.33 -6.78
N PHE A 54 -1.72 -8.10 -6.27
CA PHE A 54 -1.77 -7.86 -4.84
C PHE A 54 -3.00 -7.06 -4.49
N ARG A 55 -3.57 -7.36 -3.33
CA ARG A 55 -4.63 -6.54 -2.78
C ARG A 55 -4.01 -5.54 -1.82
N VAL A 56 -4.42 -4.29 -1.93
CA VAL A 56 -3.78 -3.19 -1.20
C VAL A 56 -4.68 -2.76 -0.06
N TYR A 57 -4.08 -2.62 1.12
CA TYR A 57 -4.80 -2.25 2.33
C TYR A 57 -4.15 -1.07 3.01
N PHE A 58 -4.97 -0.21 3.58
CA PHE A 58 -4.53 0.73 4.59
C PHE A 58 -5.12 0.24 5.90
N ARG A 59 -4.26 -0.36 6.73
CA ARG A 59 -4.67 -1.04 7.94
C ARG A 59 -5.64 -2.16 7.56
N ASP A 60 -6.89 -2.12 8.01
CA ASP A 60 -7.84 -3.17 7.67
C ASP A 60 -8.82 -2.75 6.59
N ILE A 61 -8.54 -1.64 5.93
CA ILE A 61 -9.42 -1.13 4.88
C ILE A 61 -8.83 -1.48 3.53
N GLU A 62 -9.61 -2.16 2.72
CA GLU A 62 -9.18 -2.52 1.37
C GLU A 62 -9.25 -1.30 0.47
N LEU A 63 -8.12 -0.95 -0.14
CA LEU A 63 -8.05 0.22 -1.01
C LEU A 63 -8.22 -0.15 -2.48
N GLY A 64 -7.73 -1.30 -2.88
CA GLY A 64 -7.79 -1.68 -4.27
C GLY A 64 -6.86 -2.83 -4.58
N GLU A 65 -6.43 -2.88 -5.83
CA GLU A 65 -5.56 -3.95 -6.31
C GLU A 65 -4.36 -3.38 -7.03
N LEU A 66 -3.23 -4.05 -6.88
CA LEU A 66 -1.99 -3.68 -7.55
C LEU A 66 -1.71 -4.69 -8.64
N ASP A 67 -1.61 -4.20 -9.86
CA ASP A 67 -1.26 -5.02 -11.02
C ASP A 67 0.22 -4.79 -11.30
N VAL A 68 1.05 -5.75 -10.91
CA VAL A 68 2.49 -5.56 -10.99
C VAL A 68 2.99 -5.49 -12.43
N PRO A 69 2.54 -6.38 -13.34
CA PRO A 69 3.02 -6.28 -14.72
C PRO A 69 2.71 -4.95 -15.36
N GLU A 70 1.58 -4.34 -15.01
CA GLU A 70 1.19 -3.05 -15.57
C GLU A 70 1.70 -1.89 -14.73
N LEU A 71 2.23 -2.18 -13.55
CA LEU A 71 2.66 -1.15 -12.60
C LEU A 71 1.53 -0.16 -12.34
N ARG A 72 0.34 -0.69 -12.10
CA ARG A 72 -0.86 0.11 -11.97
C ARG A 72 -1.63 -0.27 -10.71
N PHE A 73 -2.09 0.73 -10.01
CA PHE A 73 -2.97 0.55 -8.87
C PHE A 73 -4.39 0.90 -9.28
N ARG A 74 -5.33 0.00 -8.96
CA ARG A 74 -6.75 0.21 -9.25
C ARG A 74 -7.49 0.33 -7.93
N SER A 75 -8.14 1.46 -7.74
CA SER A 75 -8.89 1.69 -6.53
C SER A 75 -10.24 0.98 -6.61
N VAL A 76 -10.66 0.36 -5.49
CA VAL A 76 -11.98 -0.27 -5.44
C VAL A 76 -13.05 0.75 -5.09
N ARG A 77 -12.65 1.94 -4.69
CA ARG A 77 -13.57 3.03 -4.39
C ARG A 77 -12.88 4.33 -4.77
N ALA A 78 -13.69 5.35 -4.95
CA ALA A 78 -13.14 6.65 -5.32
C ALA A 78 -12.25 7.16 -4.20
N LEU A 79 -11.00 7.46 -4.52
CA LEU A 79 -10.08 8.06 -3.59
C LEU A 79 -9.96 9.54 -3.90
N PRO A 80 -9.84 10.37 -2.88
CA PRO A 80 -9.69 11.81 -3.10
C PRO A 80 -8.46 12.15 -3.90
#